data_cdae3cb13dae497cd218582a294e979a
#
_entry.id   cdae3cb13dae497cd218582a294e979a
#
_cell.length_a   1.000
_cell.length_b   1.000
_cell.length_c   1.000
_cell.angle_alpha   90.00
_cell.angle_beta   90.00
_cell.angle_gamma   90.00
#
_symmetry.space_group_name_H-M   'P 1'
#
loop_
_entity.id
_entity.type
_entity.pdbx_description
1 polymer ?
#
loop_
_entity_poly.entity_id
_entity_poly.type
_entity_poly.pdbx_seq_one_letter_code
_entity_poly.pdbx_strand_id
1 'polypeptide(L)'
;MSHESPGGVSVADVVEAVDGVDPERIEALLDPVTDNGVVTRDAIDATVSDTSKRLATAETRIELAEDAYEDAAAVAEPVADIPAVGARLDAFKQQLEDVESRIPELRPDLSTPEDIHRRPTEVYEFAVLIRETVSAAGDAVEAAEDLSIDIERFRSWLENPDRRYDAFAEDLDLVEESIDELEATIDGIPDGVDDPEYQWAAAAMRTRILSLLAADLRAEHRDLRVLADRSDDPFRTELGERLDGVEERVAEVESAIDDIADPAWKERFAEDLAALDEELAAFEPPVEWGAVERALEAHLPDPSTEHR
;
A
#
# COMPACT_ATOMS: atom_id res chain seq x y z
N MET A 1 -48.04 -36.55 12.76
CA MET A 1 -46.93 -36.12 11.92
C MET A 1 -45.89 -35.55 12.87
N SER A 2 -44.92 -36.37 13.23
CA SER A 2 -43.85 -35.97 14.14
C SER A 2 -42.93 -35.01 13.34
N HIS A 3 -42.84 -33.76 13.76
CA HIS A 3 -41.77 -32.89 13.34
C HIS A 3 -40.48 -33.48 13.93
N GLU A 4 -39.67 -34.14 13.11
CA GLU A 4 -38.28 -34.35 13.43
C GLU A 4 -37.68 -32.93 13.57
N SER A 5 -37.24 -32.58 14.77
CA SER A 5 -36.44 -31.38 15.00
C SER A 5 -35.22 -31.47 14.08
N PRO A 6 -34.84 -30.39 13.38
CA PRO A 6 -33.60 -30.37 12.61
C PRO A 6 -32.47 -30.74 13.57
N GLY A 7 -31.76 -31.82 13.28
CA GLY A 7 -30.83 -32.46 14.19
C GLY A 7 -29.49 -31.74 14.32
N GLY A 8 -29.50 -30.41 14.38
CA GLY A 8 -28.33 -29.55 14.52
C GLY A 8 -28.19 -28.96 15.94
N VAL A 9 -27.02 -28.43 16.28
CA VAL A 9 -26.79 -27.69 17.53
C VAL A 9 -27.35 -26.25 17.42
N SER A 10 -27.84 -25.74 18.55
CA SER A 10 -28.26 -24.34 18.63
C SER A 10 -27.05 -23.43 18.76
N VAL A 11 -27.19 -22.17 18.38
CA VAL A 11 -26.16 -21.14 18.63
C VAL A 11 -25.80 -21.07 20.12
N ALA A 12 -26.78 -21.22 21.01
CA ALA A 12 -26.57 -21.23 22.46
C ALA A 12 -25.65 -22.39 22.90
N ASP A 13 -25.83 -23.61 22.32
CA ASP A 13 -24.97 -24.75 22.63
C ASP A 13 -23.50 -24.49 22.21
N VAL A 14 -23.29 -23.77 21.10
CA VAL A 14 -21.93 -23.38 20.64
C VAL A 14 -21.33 -22.34 21.58
N VAL A 15 -22.11 -21.34 21.98
CA VAL A 15 -21.67 -20.32 22.94
C VAL A 15 -21.27 -20.95 24.27
N GLU A 16 -22.01 -21.97 24.76
CA GLU A 16 -21.67 -22.70 25.99
C GLU A 16 -20.42 -23.58 25.84
N ALA A 17 -20.16 -24.10 24.63
CA ALA A 17 -19.03 -25.00 24.37
C ALA A 17 -17.70 -24.27 24.11
N VAL A 18 -17.71 -22.96 23.81
CA VAL A 18 -16.52 -22.16 23.45
C VAL A 18 -16.17 -21.21 24.57
N ASP A 19 -15.09 -21.50 25.30
CA ASP A 19 -14.61 -20.66 26.41
C ASP A 19 -13.80 -19.45 25.94
N GLY A 20 -13.93 -18.31 26.63
CA GLY A 20 -13.04 -17.16 26.48
C GLY A 20 -13.32 -16.26 25.26
N VAL A 21 -14.41 -16.47 24.55
CA VAL A 21 -14.87 -15.64 23.43
C VAL A 21 -16.20 -14.98 23.78
N ASP A 22 -16.35 -13.72 23.37
CA ASP A 22 -17.58 -12.95 23.57
C ASP A 22 -18.76 -13.64 22.86
N PRO A 23 -19.88 -13.94 23.56
CA PRO A 23 -21.06 -14.56 22.98
C PRO A 23 -21.60 -13.85 21.74
N GLU A 24 -21.68 -12.51 21.73
CA GLU A 24 -22.16 -11.73 20.57
C GLU A 24 -21.27 -11.94 19.34
N ARG A 25 -19.97 -12.13 19.55
CA ARG A 25 -19.01 -12.41 18.47
C ARG A 25 -19.20 -13.83 17.91
N ILE A 26 -19.50 -14.82 18.77
CA ILE A 26 -19.81 -16.18 18.34
C ILE A 26 -21.12 -16.19 17.54
N GLU A 27 -22.18 -15.52 18.02
CA GLU A 27 -23.45 -15.42 17.32
C GLU A 27 -23.28 -14.82 15.91
N ALA A 28 -22.56 -13.69 15.79
CA ALA A 28 -22.28 -13.05 14.51
C ALA A 28 -21.45 -13.95 13.55
N LEU A 29 -20.55 -14.77 14.11
CA LEU A 29 -19.72 -15.70 13.34
C LEU A 29 -20.56 -16.87 12.77
N LEU A 30 -21.55 -17.31 13.53
CA LEU A 30 -22.39 -18.47 13.17
C LEU A 30 -23.55 -18.10 12.24
N ASP A 31 -23.90 -16.83 12.09
CA ASP A 31 -25.03 -16.37 11.26
C ASP A 31 -25.07 -17.04 9.87
N PRO A 32 -23.95 -17.13 9.12
CA PRO A 32 -23.96 -17.75 7.78
C PRO A 32 -24.27 -19.26 7.76
N VAL A 33 -24.02 -19.96 8.85
CA VAL A 33 -24.18 -21.44 8.96
C VAL A 33 -25.44 -21.85 9.74
N THR A 34 -26.29 -20.86 10.08
CA THR A 34 -27.51 -21.11 10.87
C THR A 34 -28.79 -20.83 10.08
N ASP A 35 -29.81 -21.59 10.39
CA ASP A 35 -31.19 -21.30 10.00
C ASP A 35 -32.07 -21.26 11.27
N ASN A 36 -32.73 -20.14 11.51
CA ASN A 36 -33.55 -19.87 12.69
C ASN A 36 -32.84 -20.17 14.05
N GLY A 37 -31.53 -19.85 14.15
CA GLY A 37 -30.72 -20.02 15.37
C GLY A 37 -30.25 -21.45 15.60
N VAL A 38 -30.36 -22.33 14.61
CA VAL A 38 -29.86 -23.71 14.64
C VAL A 38 -28.92 -23.94 13.47
N VAL A 39 -27.75 -24.51 13.74
CA VAL A 39 -26.80 -24.91 12.70
C VAL A 39 -27.35 -26.10 11.96
N THR A 40 -27.49 -25.98 10.65
CA THR A 40 -28.03 -27.05 9.80
C THR A 40 -27.03 -27.47 8.73
N ARG A 41 -27.15 -28.72 8.27
CA ARG A 41 -26.32 -29.22 7.18
C ARG A 41 -26.51 -28.38 5.90
N ASP A 42 -27.75 -28.03 5.59
CA ASP A 42 -28.10 -27.27 4.39
C ASP A 42 -27.49 -25.86 4.43
N ALA A 43 -27.46 -25.19 5.60
CA ALA A 43 -26.82 -23.88 5.76
C ALA A 43 -25.30 -23.98 5.62
N ILE A 44 -24.67 -25.02 6.19
CA ILE A 44 -23.22 -25.29 6.00
C ILE A 44 -22.91 -25.48 4.52
N ASP A 45 -23.63 -26.37 3.82
CA ASP A 45 -23.40 -26.65 2.41
C ASP A 45 -23.61 -25.42 1.52
N ALA A 46 -24.60 -24.59 1.83
CA ALA A 46 -24.83 -23.30 1.16
C ALA A 46 -23.65 -22.35 1.38
N THR A 47 -23.15 -22.24 2.61
CA THR A 47 -22.00 -21.38 2.96
C THR A 47 -20.73 -21.85 2.28
N VAL A 48 -20.44 -23.16 2.26
CA VAL A 48 -19.31 -23.72 1.50
C VAL A 48 -19.41 -23.37 0.02
N SER A 49 -20.60 -23.53 -0.57
CA SER A 49 -20.83 -23.19 -1.97
C SER A 49 -20.61 -21.70 -2.27
N ASP A 50 -21.06 -20.81 -1.38
CA ASP A 50 -20.86 -19.37 -1.54
C ASP A 50 -19.39 -18.97 -1.37
N THR A 51 -18.71 -19.52 -0.36
CA THR A 51 -17.28 -19.32 -0.16
C THR A 51 -16.47 -19.80 -1.37
N SER A 52 -16.80 -20.97 -1.92
CA SER A 52 -16.14 -21.48 -3.13
C SER A 52 -16.33 -20.56 -4.35
N LYS A 53 -17.48 -19.90 -4.48
CA LYS A 53 -17.69 -18.91 -5.55
C LYS A 53 -16.85 -17.64 -5.35
N ARG A 54 -16.70 -17.19 -4.09
CA ARG A 54 -15.85 -16.04 -3.77
C ARG A 54 -14.39 -16.32 -4.07
N LEU A 55 -13.91 -17.52 -3.74
CA LEU A 55 -12.58 -17.99 -4.10
C LEU A 55 -12.37 -18.01 -5.61
N ALA A 56 -13.29 -18.60 -6.37
CA ALA A 56 -13.21 -18.61 -7.83
C ALA A 56 -13.24 -17.18 -8.42
N THR A 57 -13.93 -16.24 -7.77
CA THR A 57 -13.91 -14.82 -8.18
C THR A 57 -12.54 -14.23 -7.94
N ALA A 58 -11.90 -14.48 -6.78
CA ALA A 58 -10.55 -14.00 -6.49
C ALA A 58 -9.53 -14.54 -7.51
N GLU A 59 -9.55 -15.86 -7.77
CA GLU A 59 -8.70 -16.49 -8.79
C GLU A 59 -8.87 -15.83 -10.17
N THR A 60 -10.11 -15.59 -10.59
CA THR A 60 -10.38 -14.92 -11.89
C THR A 60 -9.87 -13.47 -11.92
N ARG A 61 -9.93 -12.73 -10.80
CA ARG A 61 -9.39 -11.36 -10.73
C ARG A 61 -7.87 -11.34 -10.83
N ILE A 62 -7.21 -12.32 -10.23
CA ILE A 62 -5.75 -12.46 -10.31
C ILE A 62 -5.34 -12.82 -11.75
N GLU A 63 -6.02 -13.79 -12.39
CA GLU A 63 -5.78 -14.11 -13.80
C GLU A 63 -5.95 -12.88 -14.72
N LEU A 64 -6.93 -12.01 -14.46
CA LEU A 64 -7.11 -10.77 -15.21
C LEU A 64 -5.97 -9.76 -14.96
N ALA A 65 -5.40 -9.71 -13.75
CA ALA A 65 -4.23 -8.87 -13.47
C ALA A 65 -2.96 -9.41 -14.16
N GLU A 66 -2.81 -10.76 -14.22
CA GLU A 66 -1.75 -11.43 -14.99
C GLU A 66 -1.83 -11.06 -16.48
N ASP A 67 -3.02 -11.20 -17.08
CA ASP A 67 -3.25 -10.85 -18.49
C ASP A 67 -2.94 -9.35 -18.75
N ALA A 68 -3.35 -8.46 -17.84
CA ALA A 68 -3.06 -7.02 -17.96
C ALA A 68 -1.55 -6.74 -17.88
N TYR A 69 -0.83 -7.44 -17.00
CA TYR A 69 0.63 -7.34 -16.89
C TYR A 69 1.34 -7.84 -18.18
N GLU A 70 0.93 -8.99 -18.72
CA GLU A 70 1.49 -9.51 -19.96
C GLU A 70 1.30 -8.53 -21.12
N ASP A 71 0.12 -7.93 -21.26
CA ASP A 71 -0.18 -6.91 -22.26
C ASP A 71 0.69 -5.66 -22.08
N ALA A 72 0.85 -5.16 -20.85
CA ALA A 72 1.68 -3.99 -20.56
C ALA A 72 3.17 -4.29 -20.81
N ALA A 73 3.65 -5.47 -20.41
CA ALA A 73 5.03 -5.90 -20.64
C ALA A 73 5.36 -6.02 -22.13
N ALA A 74 4.41 -6.50 -22.95
CA ALA A 74 4.58 -6.56 -24.40
C ALA A 74 4.70 -5.16 -25.03
N VAL A 75 3.91 -4.19 -24.57
CA VAL A 75 4.03 -2.77 -24.99
C VAL A 75 5.36 -2.17 -24.55
N ALA A 76 5.82 -2.50 -23.36
CA ALA A 76 7.06 -1.98 -22.77
C ALA A 76 8.33 -2.60 -23.39
N GLU A 77 8.28 -3.78 -24.04
CA GLU A 77 9.45 -4.53 -24.52
C GLU A 77 10.50 -3.66 -25.24
N PRO A 78 10.13 -2.73 -26.16
CA PRO A 78 11.11 -1.90 -26.88
C PRO A 78 11.83 -0.87 -26.00
N VAL A 79 11.34 -0.60 -24.80
CA VAL A 79 11.79 0.46 -23.88
C VAL A 79 12.04 -0.03 -22.45
N ALA A 80 11.97 -1.35 -22.22
CA ALA A 80 12.11 -1.96 -20.89
C ALA A 80 13.49 -1.75 -20.25
N ASP A 81 14.50 -1.38 -21.05
CA ASP A 81 15.84 -1.02 -20.57
C ASP A 81 15.94 0.41 -20.01
N ILE A 82 14.88 1.21 -20.13
CA ILE A 82 14.79 2.53 -19.51
C ILE A 82 14.45 2.34 -18.01
N PRO A 83 15.24 2.91 -17.09
CA PRO A 83 15.09 2.63 -15.65
C PRO A 83 13.67 2.84 -15.11
N ALA A 84 13.01 3.95 -15.45
CA ALA A 84 11.64 4.23 -15.02
C ALA A 84 10.61 3.20 -15.54
N VAL A 85 10.83 2.61 -16.71
CA VAL A 85 9.97 1.56 -17.28
C VAL A 85 10.24 0.22 -16.63
N GLY A 86 11.53 -0.17 -16.55
CA GLY A 86 11.94 -1.44 -15.95
C GLY A 86 11.53 -1.57 -14.50
N ALA A 87 11.76 -0.54 -13.69
CA ALA A 87 11.38 -0.52 -12.27
C ALA A 87 9.87 -0.67 -12.06
N ARG A 88 9.03 -0.03 -12.89
CA ARG A 88 7.57 -0.18 -12.81
C ARG A 88 7.13 -1.60 -13.17
N LEU A 89 7.74 -2.22 -14.21
CA LEU A 89 7.45 -3.62 -14.56
C LEU A 89 7.85 -4.57 -13.43
N ASP A 90 9.02 -4.38 -12.83
CA ASP A 90 9.48 -5.22 -11.72
C ASP A 90 8.58 -5.07 -10.49
N ALA A 91 8.14 -3.84 -10.18
CA ALA A 91 7.21 -3.57 -9.08
C ALA A 91 5.85 -4.26 -9.30
N PHE A 92 5.26 -4.16 -10.50
CA PHE A 92 4.00 -4.86 -10.81
C PHE A 92 4.14 -6.37 -10.75
N LYS A 93 5.25 -6.90 -11.24
CA LYS A 93 5.54 -8.33 -11.17
C LYS A 93 5.63 -8.81 -9.73
N GLN A 94 6.30 -8.07 -8.86
CA GLN A 94 6.39 -8.40 -7.44
C GLN A 94 5.03 -8.35 -6.75
N GLN A 95 4.23 -7.32 -7.01
CA GLN A 95 2.87 -7.21 -6.46
C GLN A 95 1.98 -8.37 -6.94
N LEU A 96 2.10 -8.78 -8.20
CA LEU A 96 1.38 -9.92 -8.74
C LEU A 96 1.77 -11.23 -8.04
N GLU A 97 3.08 -11.49 -7.90
CA GLU A 97 3.62 -12.64 -7.16
C GLU A 97 3.13 -12.64 -5.69
N ASP A 98 3.04 -11.48 -5.05
CA ASP A 98 2.51 -11.33 -3.68
C ASP A 98 1.03 -11.69 -3.59
N VAL A 99 0.22 -11.27 -4.55
CA VAL A 99 -1.22 -11.61 -4.60
C VAL A 99 -1.42 -13.10 -4.93
N GLU A 100 -0.68 -13.64 -5.90
CA GLU A 100 -0.70 -15.06 -6.27
C GLU A 100 -0.30 -15.97 -5.10
N SER A 101 0.70 -15.57 -4.31
CA SER A 101 1.20 -16.33 -3.17
C SER A 101 0.11 -16.58 -2.11
N ARG A 102 -0.93 -15.77 -2.08
CA ARG A 102 -2.08 -15.89 -1.16
C ARG A 102 -3.09 -16.98 -1.61
N ILE A 103 -3.12 -17.34 -2.91
CA ILE A 103 -4.09 -18.32 -3.45
C ILE A 103 -4.03 -19.68 -2.73
N PRO A 104 -2.86 -20.30 -2.49
CA PRO A 104 -2.78 -21.57 -1.79
C PRO A 104 -3.34 -21.51 -0.37
N GLU A 105 -3.17 -20.37 0.31
CA GLU A 105 -3.73 -20.13 1.65
C GLU A 105 -5.24 -19.96 1.62
N LEU A 106 -5.80 -19.51 0.48
CA LEU A 106 -7.23 -19.36 0.23
C LEU A 106 -7.94 -20.68 -0.10
N ARG A 107 -7.21 -21.79 -0.29
CA ARG A 107 -7.78 -23.10 -0.60
C ARG A 107 -7.77 -24.04 0.62
N PRO A 108 -8.40 -23.65 1.76
CA PRO A 108 -8.52 -24.55 2.89
C PRO A 108 -9.36 -25.77 2.48
N ASP A 109 -9.15 -26.87 3.16
CA ASP A 109 -10.05 -28.02 3.02
C ASP A 109 -11.41 -27.69 3.63
N LEU A 110 -12.33 -27.24 2.78
CA LEU A 110 -13.73 -26.95 3.15
C LEU A 110 -14.58 -28.22 3.26
N SER A 111 -14.00 -29.40 3.14
CA SER A 111 -14.71 -30.64 3.36
C SER A 111 -15.11 -30.77 4.82
N THR A 112 -16.38 -31.01 5.06
CA THR A 112 -16.93 -31.13 6.41
C THR A 112 -17.51 -32.57 6.64
N PRO A 113 -17.28 -33.15 7.83
CA PRO A 113 -17.95 -34.39 8.21
C PRO A 113 -19.47 -34.24 8.11
N GLU A 114 -20.17 -35.36 7.75
CA GLU A 114 -21.63 -35.34 7.62
C GLU A 114 -22.36 -34.91 8.90
N ASP A 115 -21.75 -35.12 10.06
CA ASP A 115 -22.31 -34.83 11.37
C ASP A 115 -21.73 -33.56 12.05
N ILE A 116 -20.96 -32.75 11.32
CA ILE A 116 -20.35 -31.49 11.86
C ILE A 116 -21.39 -30.59 12.51
N HIS A 117 -22.59 -30.47 11.91
CA HIS A 117 -23.70 -29.67 12.41
C HIS A 117 -24.23 -30.08 13.78
N ARG A 118 -23.69 -31.17 14.38
CA ARG A 118 -24.01 -31.70 15.71
C ARG A 118 -22.87 -31.51 16.70
N ARG A 119 -21.73 -30.89 16.30
CA ARG A 119 -20.50 -30.78 17.09
C ARG A 119 -20.18 -29.32 17.32
N PRO A 120 -20.56 -28.74 18.49
CA PRO A 120 -20.50 -27.32 18.75
C PRO A 120 -19.13 -26.71 18.47
N THR A 121 -18.04 -27.30 18.97
CA THR A 121 -16.68 -26.79 18.81
C THR A 121 -16.21 -26.85 17.36
N GLU A 122 -16.49 -27.96 16.67
CA GLU A 122 -16.10 -28.10 15.25
C GLU A 122 -16.87 -27.12 14.34
N VAL A 123 -18.14 -26.83 14.67
CA VAL A 123 -18.94 -25.81 14.00
C VAL A 123 -18.32 -24.42 14.17
N TYR A 124 -17.86 -24.10 15.38
CA TYR A 124 -17.20 -22.83 15.65
C TYR A 124 -15.89 -22.71 14.85
N GLU A 125 -15.02 -23.73 14.91
CA GLU A 125 -13.76 -23.74 14.16
C GLU A 125 -14.00 -23.61 12.66
N PHE A 126 -15.01 -24.30 12.14
CA PHE A 126 -15.41 -24.19 10.73
C PHE A 126 -15.90 -22.78 10.38
N ALA A 127 -16.73 -22.17 11.23
CA ALA A 127 -17.21 -20.80 10.99
C ALA A 127 -16.07 -19.77 11.03
N VAL A 128 -15.06 -19.96 11.90
CA VAL A 128 -13.84 -19.15 11.90
C VAL A 128 -13.09 -19.30 10.57
N LEU A 129 -12.86 -20.53 10.13
CA LEU A 129 -12.19 -20.84 8.87
C LEU A 129 -12.90 -20.19 7.67
N ILE A 130 -14.22 -20.32 7.59
CA ILE A 130 -15.04 -19.69 6.55
C ILE A 130 -14.85 -18.17 6.55
N ARG A 131 -14.93 -17.54 7.72
CA ARG A 131 -14.79 -16.08 7.83
C ARG A 131 -13.41 -15.61 7.39
N GLU A 132 -12.36 -16.28 7.83
CA GLU A 132 -10.98 -15.96 7.44
C GLU A 132 -10.79 -16.14 5.94
N THR A 133 -11.29 -17.24 5.37
CA THR A 133 -11.24 -17.51 3.94
C THR A 133 -11.99 -16.44 3.13
N VAL A 134 -13.18 -16.04 3.56
CA VAL A 134 -13.98 -15.02 2.87
C VAL A 134 -13.30 -13.64 2.95
N SER A 135 -12.73 -13.30 4.11
CA SER A 135 -11.97 -12.04 4.27
C SER A 135 -10.76 -12.03 3.33
N ALA A 136 -9.94 -13.06 3.38
CA ALA A 136 -8.73 -13.15 2.56
C ALA A 136 -9.05 -13.19 1.04
N ALA A 137 -10.16 -13.82 0.64
CA ALA A 137 -10.62 -13.76 -0.74
C ALA A 137 -11.07 -12.34 -1.15
N GLY A 138 -11.69 -11.60 -0.25
CA GLY A 138 -12.06 -10.20 -0.47
C GLY A 138 -10.83 -9.32 -0.66
N ASP A 139 -9.85 -9.44 0.25
CA ASP A 139 -8.59 -8.69 0.20
C ASP A 139 -7.79 -9.00 -1.09
N ALA A 140 -7.81 -10.26 -1.55
CA ALA A 140 -7.18 -10.65 -2.80
C ALA A 140 -7.88 -10.07 -4.04
N VAL A 141 -9.22 -10.00 -4.04
CA VAL A 141 -9.99 -9.34 -5.11
C VAL A 141 -9.64 -7.87 -5.19
N GLU A 142 -9.66 -7.14 -4.07
CA GLU A 142 -9.34 -5.72 -4.01
C GLU A 142 -7.92 -5.46 -4.52
N ALA A 143 -6.94 -6.20 -4.01
CA ALA A 143 -5.55 -6.05 -4.43
C ALA A 143 -5.35 -6.35 -5.93
N ALA A 144 -6.01 -7.37 -6.49
CA ALA A 144 -5.91 -7.70 -7.91
C ALA A 144 -6.61 -6.66 -8.81
N GLU A 145 -7.73 -6.09 -8.36
CA GLU A 145 -8.43 -5.02 -9.10
C GLU A 145 -7.61 -3.74 -9.11
N ASP A 146 -7.04 -3.31 -7.99
CA ASP A 146 -6.18 -2.13 -7.88
C ASP A 146 -4.94 -2.30 -8.76
N LEU A 147 -4.28 -3.45 -8.67
CA LEU A 147 -3.12 -3.78 -9.48
C LEU A 147 -3.45 -3.72 -11.00
N SER A 148 -4.58 -4.29 -11.40
CA SER A 148 -5.03 -4.23 -12.81
C SER A 148 -5.22 -2.79 -13.29
N ILE A 149 -5.80 -1.93 -12.46
CA ILE A 149 -6.00 -0.51 -12.76
C ILE A 149 -4.66 0.21 -12.93
N ASP A 150 -3.69 -0.05 -12.06
CA ASP A 150 -2.39 0.60 -12.10
C ASP A 150 -1.56 0.13 -13.32
N ILE A 151 -1.63 -1.15 -13.65
CA ILE A 151 -1.01 -1.70 -14.86
C ILE A 151 -1.63 -1.07 -16.12
N GLU A 152 -2.94 -0.91 -16.18
CA GLU A 152 -3.64 -0.27 -17.31
C GLU A 152 -3.28 1.22 -17.44
N ARG A 153 -3.11 1.93 -16.32
CA ARG A 153 -2.61 3.31 -16.30
C ARG A 153 -1.18 3.39 -16.83
N PHE A 154 -0.32 2.46 -16.41
CA PHE A 154 1.05 2.38 -16.88
C PHE A 154 1.10 2.07 -18.39
N ARG A 155 0.31 1.12 -18.90
CA ARG A 155 0.20 0.85 -20.34
C ARG A 155 -0.23 2.11 -21.10
N SER A 156 -1.24 2.82 -20.60
CA SER A 156 -1.71 4.07 -21.21
C SER A 156 -0.63 5.17 -21.15
N TRP A 157 0.20 5.22 -20.11
CA TRP A 157 1.35 6.11 -19.99
C TRP A 157 2.43 5.76 -21.02
N LEU A 158 2.71 4.46 -21.28
CA LEU A 158 3.63 4.02 -22.33
C LEU A 158 3.16 4.41 -23.73
N GLU A 159 1.88 4.27 -24.02
CA GLU A 159 1.29 4.49 -25.35
C GLU A 159 1.03 5.97 -25.65
N ASN A 160 0.96 6.84 -24.64
CA ASN A 160 0.51 8.23 -24.82
C ASN A 160 1.52 9.24 -24.24
N PRO A 161 2.27 9.98 -25.09
CA PRO A 161 3.22 10.99 -24.65
C PRO A 161 2.61 12.09 -23.78
N ASP A 162 1.37 12.55 -24.11
CA ASP A 162 0.73 13.60 -23.32
C ASP A 162 0.48 13.14 -21.89
N ARG A 163 0.06 11.89 -21.69
CA ARG A 163 -0.13 11.34 -20.33
C ARG A 163 1.16 11.24 -19.54
N ARG A 164 2.28 10.93 -20.19
CA ARG A 164 3.60 10.91 -19.53
C ARG A 164 3.98 12.29 -18.99
N TYR A 165 3.82 13.30 -19.82
CA TYR A 165 4.15 14.67 -19.43
C TYR A 165 3.15 15.26 -18.43
N ASP A 166 1.88 14.92 -18.55
CA ASP A 166 0.87 15.38 -17.59
C ASP A 166 1.11 14.76 -16.20
N ALA A 167 1.43 13.45 -16.12
CA ALA A 167 1.81 12.80 -14.87
C ALA A 167 3.06 13.44 -14.24
N PHE A 168 4.11 13.65 -15.03
CA PHE A 168 5.31 14.32 -14.54
C PHE A 168 5.06 15.77 -14.08
N ALA A 169 4.14 16.48 -14.73
CA ALA A 169 3.74 17.82 -14.31
C ALA A 169 2.95 17.80 -12.99
N GLU A 170 2.09 16.80 -12.79
CA GLU A 170 1.37 16.58 -11.52
C GLU A 170 2.35 16.27 -10.38
N ASP A 171 3.38 15.45 -10.62
CA ASP A 171 4.42 15.18 -9.63
C ASP A 171 5.22 16.45 -9.26
N LEU A 172 5.54 17.31 -10.24
CA LEU A 172 6.16 18.62 -9.99
C LEU A 172 5.24 19.52 -9.15
N ASP A 173 3.91 19.55 -9.43
CA ASP A 173 2.95 20.33 -8.65
C ASP A 173 2.95 19.90 -7.17
N LEU A 174 2.96 18.59 -6.90
CA LEU A 174 2.99 18.04 -5.54
C LEU A 174 4.28 18.40 -4.79
N VAL A 175 5.42 18.38 -5.50
CA VAL A 175 6.72 18.77 -4.89
C VAL A 175 6.76 20.26 -4.60
N GLU A 176 6.28 21.10 -5.50
CA GLU A 176 6.18 22.55 -5.29
C GLU A 176 5.29 22.87 -4.08
N GLU A 177 4.13 22.18 -3.93
CA GLU A 177 3.25 22.32 -2.76
C GLU A 177 3.97 21.89 -1.46
N SER A 178 4.69 20.77 -1.51
CA SER A 178 5.46 20.27 -0.35
C SER A 178 6.58 21.23 0.07
N ILE A 179 7.22 21.91 -0.90
CA ILE A 179 8.20 22.97 -0.63
C ILE A 179 7.52 24.17 0.02
N ASP A 180 6.38 24.65 -0.51
CA ASP A 180 5.61 25.77 0.05
C ASP A 180 5.22 25.51 1.51
N GLU A 181 4.74 24.31 1.84
CA GLU A 181 4.40 23.89 3.19
C GLU A 181 5.62 23.87 4.12
N LEU A 182 6.76 23.40 3.61
CA LEU A 182 7.98 23.31 4.40
C LEU A 182 8.57 24.72 4.64
N GLU A 183 8.58 25.61 3.65
CA GLU A 183 8.97 27.02 3.79
C GLU A 183 8.14 27.73 4.86
N ALA A 184 6.80 27.55 4.82
CA ALA A 184 5.91 28.10 5.83
C ALA A 184 6.18 27.54 7.24
N THR A 185 6.54 26.25 7.34
CA THR A 185 6.91 25.63 8.62
C THR A 185 8.21 26.23 9.16
N ILE A 186 9.23 26.38 8.32
CA ILE A 186 10.53 26.95 8.68
C ILE A 186 10.38 28.39 9.16
N ASP A 187 9.60 29.21 8.45
CA ASP A 187 9.32 30.59 8.80
C ASP A 187 8.61 30.72 10.14
N GLY A 188 7.78 29.76 10.51
CA GLY A 188 7.04 29.73 11.79
C GLY A 188 7.89 29.38 13.01
N ILE A 189 8.99 28.63 12.86
CA ILE A 189 9.81 28.15 13.99
C ILE A 189 10.35 29.29 14.88
N PRO A 190 10.92 30.39 14.35
CA PRO A 190 11.43 31.50 15.16
C PRO A 190 10.34 32.28 15.91
N ASP A 191 9.08 32.23 15.45
CA ASP A 191 7.98 33.04 15.99
C ASP A 191 7.32 32.39 17.25
N GLY A 192 7.89 31.32 17.77
CA GLY A 192 7.54 30.76 19.07
C GLY A 192 6.48 29.66 19.01
N VAL A 193 6.65 28.72 18.12
CA VAL A 193 5.89 27.44 18.12
C VAL A 193 6.19 26.62 19.39
N ASP A 194 5.28 25.74 19.76
CA ASP A 194 5.52 24.75 20.81
C ASP A 194 6.63 23.77 20.33
N ASP A 195 7.59 23.49 21.21
CA ASP A 195 8.70 22.55 20.97
C ASP A 195 9.51 22.82 19.68
N PRO A 196 10.11 24.03 19.51
CA PRO A 196 10.74 24.47 18.25
C PRO A 196 11.89 23.56 17.79
N GLU A 197 12.59 22.89 18.72
CA GLU A 197 13.65 21.95 18.41
C GLU A 197 13.15 20.69 17.68
N TYR A 198 11.96 20.18 18.05
CA TYR A 198 11.35 19.04 17.36
C TYR A 198 10.79 19.45 15.99
N GLN A 199 10.18 20.64 15.91
CA GLN A 199 9.73 21.20 14.64
C GLN A 199 10.89 21.38 13.66
N TRP A 200 12.02 21.92 14.15
CA TRP A 200 13.23 22.05 13.37
C TRP A 200 13.75 20.68 12.89
N ALA A 201 13.87 19.69 13.78
CA ALA A 201 14.37 18.38 13.42
C ALA A 201 13.48 17.68 12.38
N ALA A 202 12.16 17.74 12.56
CA ALA A 202 11.20 17.19 11.58
C ALA A 202 11.30 17.91 10.22
N ALA A 203 11.44 19.24 10.22
CA ALA A 203 11.64 20.01 8.98
C ALA A 203 12.98 19.66 8.31
N ALA A 204 14.06 19.50 9.08
CA ALA A 204 15.36 19.07 8.57
C ALA A 204 15.34 17.68 7.94
N MET A 205 14.56 16.73 8.49
CA MET A 205 14.35 15.40 7.92
C MET A 205 13.54 15.46 6.62
N ARG A 206 12.46 16.24 6.59
CA ARG A 206 11.63 16.43 5.39
C ARG A 206 12.40 17.09 4.25
N THR A 207 13.32 18.04 4.56
CA THR A 207 14.19 18.64 3.56
C THR A 207 15.05 17.59 2.84
N ARG A 208 15.58 16.61 3.56
CA ARG A 208 16.34 15.49 2.98
C ARG A 208 15.51 14.64 2.04
N ILE A 209 14.26 14.39 2.41
CA ILE A 209 13.30 13.65 1.53
C ILE A 209 13.03 14.46 0.25
N LEU A 210 12.85 15.79 0.36
CA LEU A 210 12.65 16.63 -0.82
C LEU A 210 13.88 16.64 -1.74
N SER A 211 15.09 16.60 -1.20
CA SER A 211 16.33 16.49 -1.99
C SER A 211 16.40 15.17 -2.75
N LEU A 212 16.01 14.06 -2.12
CA LEU A 212 15.91 12.74 -2.78
C LEU A 212 14.82 12.74 -3.86
N LEU A 213 13.65 13.35 -3.58
CA LEU A 213 12.54 13.46 -4.51
C LEU A 213 12.91 14.28 -5.76
N ALA A 214 13.60 15.42 -5.58
CA ALA A 214 14.10 16.20 -6.70
C ALA A 214 15.11 15.42 -7.56
N ALA A 215 15.97 14.59 -6.93
CA ALA A 215 16.90 13.73 -7.65
C ALA A 215 16.20 12.60 -8.43
N ASP A 216 15.12 12.04 -7.88
CA ASP A 216 14.29 11.04 -8.54
C ASP A 216 13.55 11.63 -9.75
N LEU A 217 12.90 12.78 -9.59
CA LEU A 217 12.28 13.51 -10.70
C LEU A 217 13.30 13.88 -11.79
N ARG A 218 14.53 14.23 -11.40
CA ARG A 218 15.60 14.49 -12.37
C ARG A 218 16.00 13.24 -13.15
N ALA A 219 15.95 12.08 -12.56
CA ALA A 219 16.18 10.81 -13.23
C ALA A 219 15.00 10.49 -14.16
N GLU A 220 13.76 10.61 -13.70
CA GLU A 220 12.58 10.39 -14.54
C GLU A 220 12.53 11.35 -15.73
N HIS A 221 12.84 12.64 -15.55
CA HIS A 221 12.93 13.59 -16.66
C HIS A 221 13.95 13.17 -17.74
N ARG A 222 15.08 12.58 -17.32
CA ARG A 222 16.06 12.01 -18.26
C ARG A 222 15.49 10.82 -19.02
N ASP A 223 14.77 9.94 -18.34
CA ASP A 223 14.13 8.78 -18.92
C ASP A 223 13.01 9.18 -19.91
N LEU A 224 12.19 10.20 -19.58
CA LEU A 224 11.20 10.78 -20.48
C LEU A 224 11.83 11.31 -21.78
N ARG A 225 13.02 11.92 -21.68
CA ARG A 225 13.77 12.35 -22.86
C ARG A 225 14.19 11.17 -23.74
N VAL A 226 14.69 10.09 -23.13
CA VAL A 226 15.08 8.87 -23.87
C VAL A 226 13.85 8.24 -24.54
N LEU A 227 12.71 8.21 -23.85
CA LEU A 227 11.43 7.75 -24.41
C LEU A 227 11.01 8.58 -25.62
N ALA A 228 11.04 9.91 -25.51
CA ALA A 228 10.70 10.82 -26.59
C ALA A 228 11.61 10.62 -27.83
N ASP A 229 12.93 10.50 -27.60
CA ASP A 229 13.90 10.25 -28.67
C ASP A 229 13.67 8.91 -29.39
N ARG A 230 13.25 7.85 -28.67
CA ARG A 230 12.96 6.53 -29.25
C ARG A 230 11.64 6.48 -30.01
N SER A 231 10.66 7.25 -29.56
CA SER A 231 9.31 7.29 -30.16
C SER A 231 9.16 8.36 -31.24
N ASP A 232 10.20 9.20 -31.48
CA ASP A 232 10.13 10.40 -32.35
C ASP A 232 9.03 11.38 -31.91
N ASP A 233 8.77 11.45 -30.59
CA ASP A 233 7.78 12.32 -29.98
C ASP A 233 8.38 13.70 -29.62
N PRO A 234 7.58 14.81 -29.65
CA PRO A 234 8.08 16.12 -29.22
C PRO A 234 8.35 16.11 -27.71
N PHE A 235 9.57 16.50 -27.32
CA PHE A 235 9.94 16.61 -25.90
C PHE A 235 9.52 17.98 -25.35
N ARG A 236 8.88 17.99 -24.15
CA ARG A 236 8.43 19.22 -23.47
C ARG A 236 9.56 19.78 -22.60
N THR A 237 10.35 20.71 -23.15
CA THR A 237 11.52 21.31 -22.47
C THR A 237 11.15 22.18 -21.28
N GLU A 238 9.94 22.76 -21.27
CA GLU A 238 9.42 23.58 -20.17
C GLU A 238 9.34 22.85 -18.82
N LEU A 239 9.14 21.54 -18.85
CA LEU A 239 9.15 20.72 -17.63
C LEU A 239 10.55 20.61 -17.01
N GLY A 240 11.59 20.61 -17.84
CA GLY A 240 12.97 20.66 -17.38
C GLY A 240 13.32 22.00 -16.72
N GLU A 241 12.86 23.13 -17.29
CA GLU A 241 13.05 24.45 -16.70
C GLU A 241 12.33 24.58 -15.35
N ARG A 242 11.14 23.98 -15.24
CA ARG A 242 10.38 23.95 -13.99
C ARG A 242 11.07 23.10 -12.92
N LEU A 243 11.59 21.92 -13.31
CA LEU A 243 12.37 21.07 -12.42
C LEU A 243 13.66 21.75 -11.93
N ASP A 244 14.34 22.53 -12.79
CA ASP A 244 15.50 23.33 -12.38
C ASP A 244 15.11 24.33 -11.28
N GLY A 245 13.93 24.95 -11.38
CA GLY A 245 13.36 25.81 -10.33
C GLY A 245 13.05 25.07 -9.03
N VAL A 246 12.55 23.85 -9.11
CA VAL A 246 12.31 22.99 -7.93
C VAL A 246 13.64 22.68 -7.22
N GLU A 247 14.68 22.28 -7.95
CA GLU A 247 16.01 22.01 -7.37
C GLU A 247 16.62 23.25 -6.70
N GLU A 248 16.46 24.44 -7.30
CA GLU A 248 16.90 25.69 -6.70
C GLU A 248 16.18 25.98 -5.37
N ARG A 249 14.85 25.83 -5.35
CA ARG A 249 14.06 26.03 -4.12
C ARG A 249 14.40 25.01 -3.03
N VAL A 250 14.63 23.75 -3.38
CA VAL A 250 15.07 22.72 -2.40
C VAL A 250 16.40 23.14 -1.76
N ALA A 251 17.36 23.64 -2.54
CA ALA A 251 18.64 24.14 -2.01
C ALA A 251 18.46 25.39 -1.12
N GLU A 252 17.49 26.27 -1.44
CA GLU A 252 17.14 27.42 -0.59
C GLU A 252 16.54 26.96 0.74
N VAL A 253 15.65 25.96 0.74
CA VAL A 253 15.08 25.35 1.95
C VAL A 253 16.17 24.70 2.80
N GLU A 254 17.12 23.97 2.20
CA GLU A 254 18.29 23.41 2.92
C GLU A 254 19.10 24.49 3.62
N SER A 255 19.33 25.62 2.95
CA SER A 255 20.02 26.75 3.56
C SER A 255 19.22 27.40 4.68
N ALA A 256 17.92 27.59 4.48
CA ALA A 256 17.04 28.23 5.46
C ALA A 256 16.93 27.45 6.76
N ILE A 257 16.76 26.11 6.66
CA ILE A 257 16.69 25.25 7.86
C ILE A 257 18.01 25.21 8.63
N ASP A 258 19.13 25.35 7.93
CA ASP A 258 20.47 25.39 8.53
C ASP A 258 20.73 26.74 9.25
N ASP A 259 20.23 27.86 8.69
CA ASP A 259 20.39 29.20 9.21
C ASP A 259 19.60 29.47 10.49
N ILE A 260 18.40 28.86 10.64
CA ILE A 260 17.57 28.99 11.85
C ILE A 260 17.96 28.03 12.98
N ALA A 261 18.85 27.07 12.72
CA ALA A 261 19.19 26.02 13.65
C ALA A 261 19.99 26.53 14.86
N ASP A 262 19.48 26.32 16.09
CA ASP A 262 20.28 26.49 17.28
C ASP A 262 21.36 25.37 17.32
N PRO A 263 22.63 25.68 17.68
CA PRO A 263 23.68 24.67 17.85
C PRO A 263 23.29 23.52 18.78
N ALA A 264 22.50 23.80 19.82
CA ALA A 264 22.04 22.77 20.75
C ALA A 264 21.04 21.80 20.06
N TRP A 265 20.22 22.27 19.12
CA TRP A 265 19.31 21.41 18.35
C TRP A 265 20.09 20.49 17.41
N LYS A 266 21.10 21.05 16.71
CA LYS A 266 22.00 20.26 15.84
C LYS A 266 22.73 19.16 16.62
N GLU A 267 23.21 19.47 17.83
CA GLU A 267 23.87 18.47 18.68
C GLU A 267 22.90 17.39 19.16
N ARG A 268 21.69 17.79 19.57
CA ARG A 268 20.65 16.87 20.09
C ARG A 268 20.21 15.85 19.06
N PHE A 269 19.93 16.26 17.83
CA PHE A 269 19.39 15.43 16.76
C PHE A 269 20.44 14.93 15.76
N ALA A 270 21.74 15.11 16.08
CA ALA A 270 22.84 14.75 15.17
C ALA A 270 22.85 13.25 14.80
N GLU A 271 22.56 12.37 15.76
CA GLU A 271 22.56 10.92 15.54
C GLU A 271 21.38 10.51 14.68
N ASP A 272 20.16 11.03 14.92
CA ASP A 272 18.95 10.70 14.17
C ASP A 272 19.06 11.21 12.71
N LEU A 273 19.54 12.44 12.52
CA LEU A 273 19.76 12.99 11.19
C LEU A 273 20.84 12.22 10.41
N ALA A 274 21.93 11.82 11.07
CA ALA A 274 22.97 11.03 10.42
C ALA A 274 22.50 9.61 10.08
N ALA A 275 21.68 8.99 10.94
CA ALA A 275 21.08 7.68 10.67
C ALA A 275 20.12 7.74 9.48
N LEU A 276 19.27 8.77 9.39
CA LEU A 276 18.41 8.99 8.23
C LEU A 276 19.25 9.23 6.97
N ASP A 277 20.31 10.05 7.03
CA ASP A 277 21.20 10.31 5.88
C ASP A 277 21.85 9.00 5.36
N GLU A 278 22.28 8.10 6.27
CA GLU A 278 22.84 6.80 5.91
C GLU A 278 21.80 5.90 5.24
N GLU A 279 20.56 5.90 5.74
CA GLU A 279 19.47 5.10 5.17
C GLU A 279 19.04 5.65 3.80
N LEU A 280 18.89 6.98 3.67
CA LEU A 280 18.53 7.62 2.42
C LEU A 280 19.60 7.48 1.32
N ALA A 281 20.88 7.38 1.70
CA ALA A 281 21.97 7.17 0.75
C ALA A 281 21.91 5.79 0.04
N ALA A 282 21.12 4.85 0.56
CA ALA A 282 20.91 3.54 -0.07
C ALA A 282 19.87 3.57 -1.20
N PHE A 283 19.05 4.63 -1.29
CA PHE A 283 18.04 4.76 -2.33
C PHE A 283 18.63 5.41 -3.59
N GLU A 284 18.52 4.69 -4.70
CA GLU A 284 18.90 5.17 -6.03
C GLU A 284 17.65 5.29 -6.91
N PRO A 285 17.54 6.35 -7.75
CA PRO A 285 16.44 6.45 -8.71
C PRO A 285 16.39 5.30 -9.72
N PRO A 286 15.19 4.77 -10.05
CA PRO A 286 13.88 5.14 -9.51
C PRO A 286 13.67 4.68 -8.06
N VAL A 287 13.17 5.58 -7.21
CA VAL A 287 13.07 5.38 -5.77
C VAL A 287 11.81 4.61 -5.38
N GLU A 288 11.95 3.62 -4.49
CA GLU A 288 10.81 2.94 -3.85
C GLU A 288 10.27 3.79 -2.68
N TRP A 289 9.31 4.67 -2.95
CA TRP A 289 8.82 5.68 -2.01
C TRP A 289 8.23 5.09 -0.74
N GLY A 290 7.56 3.94 -0.80
CA GLY A 290 7.06 3.27 0.40
C GLY A 290 8.16 2.83 1.38
N ALA A 291 9.39 2.59 0.92
CA ALA A 291 10.52 2.33 1.80
C ALA A 291 11.06 3.63 2.42
N VAL A 292 11.08 4.73 1.66
CA VAL A 292 11.49 6.07 2.14
C VAL A 292 10.54 6.58 3.22
N GLU A 293 9.22 6.41 3.04
CA GLU A 293 8.22 6.79 4.05
C GLU A 293 8.46 6.03 5.37
N ARG A 294 8.68 4.73 5.31
CA ARG A 294 9.00 3.92 6.51
C ARG A 294 10.30 4.37 7.19
N ALA A 295 11.32 4.71 6.40
CA ALA A 295 12.57 5.26 6.91
C ALA A 295 12.33 6.58 7.64
N LEU A 296 11.59 7.50 7.03
CA LEU A 296 11.24 8.78 7.64
C LEU A 296 10.46 8.58 8.95
N GLU A 297 9.41 7.75 8.95
CA GLU A 297 8.60 7.48 10.14
C GLU A 297 9.42 6.91 11.30
N ALA A 298 10.42 6.06 11.00
CA ALA A 298 11.29 5.46 12.02
C ALA A 298 12.21 6.47 12.71
N HIS A 299 12.53 7.59 12.04
CA HIS A 299 13.45 8.61 12.54
C HIS A 299 12.75 9.90 12.99
N LEU A 300 11.45 10.08 12.70
CA LEU A 300 10.71 11.27 13.11
C LEU A 300 10.75 11.44 14.64
N PRO A 301 11.17 12.61 15.14
CA PRO A 301 11.28 12.84 16.56
C PRO A 301 9.89 12.94 17.21
N ASP A 302 9.67 12.20 18.29
CA ASP A 302 8.43 12.22 19.08
C ASP A 302 8.65 12.94 20.42
N PRO A 303 8.06 14.14 20.62
CA PRO A 303 8.20 14.89 21.86
C PRO A 303 7.58 14.18 23.07
N SER A 304 6.73 13.17 22.87
CA SER A 304 6.04 12.44 23.96
C SER A 304 6.90 11.38 24.63
N THR A 305 8.02 10.97 24.03
CA THR A 305 8.87 9.88 24.54
C THR A 305 9.84 10.30 25.65
N GLU A 306 10.16 11.58 25.81
CA GLU A 306 11.14 12.06 26.80
C GLU A 306 10.57 12.38 28.18
N HIS A 307 9.27 12.23 28.41
CA HIS A 307 8.62 12.49 29.70
C HIS A 307 8.42 11.23 30.58
N ARG A 308 9.18 10.17 30.36
CA ARG A 308 9.15 8.95 31.19
C ARG A 308 10.42 8.74 32.01
#